data_9cf6bc57ce370bc8bfbc63a0e836668a
#
_entry.id   9cf6bc57ce370bc8bfbc63a0e836668a
#
_cell.length_a   1.000
_cell.length_b   1.000
_cell.length_c   1.000
_cell.angle_alpha   90.00
_cell.angle_beta   90.00
_cell.angle_gamma   90.00
#
_symmetry.space_group_name_H-M   'P 1'
#
loop_
_entity.id
_entity.type
_entity.pdbx_description
1 polymer ?
#
loop_
_entity_poly.entity_id
_entity_poly.type
_entity_poly.pdbx_seq_one_letter_code
_entity_poly.pdbx_strand_id
1 'polypeptide(L)'
;MQRIILSFLAILLSFTLHAQPKAHEGTTDYQRSSQPAAIIELPYAEATVAKAVEEYMSKKGIRSADSRDFKVYRGYKIRSGNDHNSDLYFKAERKSRRDKDICTLYLIVARNGEDVKARTSDASKGSLDGATDLLDDMVPTIEAYSLELQIKDQEELVKKNQKKYDNLVQDSVDYTKKIKALQDKMDQNRKDRDAQDTETKKQSDILDVLRGKRKP
;
A
#
# COMPACT_ATOMS: atom_id res chain seq x y z
N MET A 1 15.48 20.69 14.48
CA MET A 1 14.17 20.43 13.82
C MET A 1 14.13 20.97 12.39
N GLN A 2 14.53 22.20 12.12
CA GLN A 2 14.51 22.81 10.77
C GLN A 2 15.34 22.03 9.71
N ARG A 3 16.50 21.47 10.08
CA ARG A 3 17.35 20.69 9.16
C ARG A 3 16.76 19.31 8.77
N ILE A 4 15.96 18.73 9.65
CA ILE A 4 15.27 17.43 9.38
C ILE A 4 14.10 17.65 8.42
N ILE A 5 13.39 18.77 8.54
CA ILE A 5 12.28 19.13 7.64
C ILE A 5 12.79 19.43 6.22
N LEU A 6 13.95 20.09 6.08
CA LEU A 6 14.56 20.33 4.76
C LEU A 6 15.04 19.03 4.09
N SER A 7 15.55 18.07 4.86
CA SER A 7 15.94 16.75 4.32
C SER A 7 14.75 15.93 3.84
N PHE A 8 13.61 16.03 4.52
CA PHE A 8 12.37 15.35 4.11
C PHE A 8 11.75 16.00 2.85
N LEU A 9 11.85 17.32 2.72
CA LEU A 9 11.38 18.04 1.55
C LEU A 9 12.23 17.75 0.30
N ALA A 10 13.54 17.51 0.46
CA ALA A 10 14.44 17.15 -0.64
C ALA A 10 14.18 15.73 -1.18
N ILE A 11 13.73 14.79 -0.34
CA ILE A 11 13.38 13.44 -0.74
C ILE A 11 12.05 13.43 -1.53
N LEU A 12 11.12 14.33 -1.25
CA LEU A 12 9.86 14.48 -1.98
C LEU A 12 10.04 15.09 -3.38
N LEU A 13 11.13 15.82 -3.65
CA LEU A 13 11.41 16.38 -4.98
C LEU A 13 12.17 15.42 -5.91
N SER A 14 12.56 14.24 -5.45
CA SER A 14 13.20 13.21 -6.28
C SER A 14 12.18 12.40 -7.10
N PHE A 15 10.96 12.89 -7.29
CA PHE A 15 10.06 12.36 -8.30
C PHE A 15 10.72 12.59 -9.66
N THR A 16 11.51 11.61 -10.06
CA THR A 16 12.09 11.48 -11.38
C THR A 16 11.01 11.77 -12.41
N LEU A 17 11.31 12.70 -13.32
CA LEU A 17 10.59 12.85 -14.59
C LEU A 17 10.66 11.50 -15.32
N HIS A 18 9.77 10.59 -14.99
CA HIS A 18 9.57 9.40 -15.82
C HIS A 18 8.89 9.92 -17.10
N ALA A 19 9.57 9.73 -18.22
CA ALA A 19 8.91 9.90 -19.51
C ALA A 19 7.60 9.10 -19.46
N GLN A 20 6.49 9.73 -19.85
CA GLN A 20 5.19 9.05 -19.86
C GLN A 20 5.32 7.72 -20.60
N PRO A 21 4.90 6.60 -20.00
CA PRO A 21 4.94 5.33 -20.69
C PRO A 21 4.16 5.44 -22.00
N LYS A 22 4.75 4.97 -23.08
CA LYS A 22 4.13 5.03 -24.39
C LYS A 22 3.96 3.63 -24.97
N ALA A 23 2.77 3.37 -25.48
CA ALA A 23 2.48 2.11 -26.14
C ALA A 23 3.23 2.00 -27.48
N HIS A 24 3.61 0.79 -27.82
CA HIS A 24 4.26 0.46 -29.08
C HIS A 24 3.73 -0.87 -29.62
N GLU A 25 3.97 -1.13 -30.88
CA GLU A 25 3.63 -2.39 -31.52
C GLU A 25 4.64 -3.46 -31.18
N GLY A 26 4.17 -4.69 -31.01
CA GLY A 26 4.98 -5.86 -30.75
C GLY A 26 4.21 -7.16 -30.92
N THR A 27 4.67 -8.21 -30.27
CA THR A 27 4.01 -9.52 -30.30
C THR A 27 3.90 -10.11 -28.91
N THR A 28 2.87 -10.93 -28.70
CA THR A 28 2.72 -11.74 -27.49
C THR A 28 2.17 -13.13 -27.85
N ASP A 29 2.44 -14.11 -27.00
CA ASP A 29 1.97 -15.46 -27.23
C ASP A 29 0.52 -15.63 -26.71
N TYR A 30 -0.37 -16.02 -27.61
CA TYR A 30 -1.73 -16.45 -27.30
C TYR A 30 -1.94 -17.89 -27.78
N GLN A 31 -2.21 -18.80 -26.83
CA GLN A 31 -2.47 -20.23 -27.12
C GLN A 31 -1.37 -20.91 -27.98
N ARG A 32 -0.10 -20.61 -27.69
CA ARG A 32 1.09 -21.10 -28.41
C ARG A 32 1.26 -20.57 -29.83
N SER A 33 0.56 -19.49 -30.19
CA SER A 33 0.72 -18.78 -31.44
C SER A 33 1.15 -17.36 -31.13
N SER A 34 2.20 -16.86 -31.79
CA SER A 34 2.62 -15.46 -31.67
C SER A 34 1.60 -14.56 -32.39
N GLN A 35 1.07 -13.60 -31.66
CA GLN A 35 0.07 -12.67 -32.15
C GLN A 35 0.57 -11.24 -32.06
N PRO A 36 0.28 -10.40 -33.07
CA PRO A 36 0.51 -8.97 -32.97
C PRO A 36 -0.26 -8.35 -31.81
N ALA A 37 0.41 -7.50 -31.04
CA ALA A 37 -0.14 -6.86 -29.87
C ALA A 37 0.38 -5.43 -29.72
N ALA A 38 -0.42 -4.54 -29.16
CA ALA A 38 0.08 -3.33 -28.57
C ALA A 38 0.64 -3.64 -27.17
N ILE A 39 1.75 -3.00 -26.83
CA ILE A 39 2.52 -3.27 -25.61
C ILE A 39 2.83 -1.95 -24.93
N ILE A 40 2.65 -1.90 -23.60
CA ILE A 40 3.09 -0.77 -22.79
C ILE A 40 3.73 -1.26 -21.50
N GLU A 41 4.86 -0.66 -21.11
CA GLU A 41 5.49 -0.89 -19.82
C GLU A 41 5.02 0.17 -18.83
N LEU A 42 4.54 -0.27 -17.66
CA LEU A 42 3.97 0.57 -16.63
C LEU A 42 4.73 0.39 -15.30
N PRO A 43 5.08 1.46 -14.60
CA PRO A 43 5.82 1.41 -13.32
C PRO A 43 4.87 1.05 -12.15
N TYR A 44 4.06 0.01 -12.31
CA TYR A 44 3.10 -0.47 -11.34
C TYR A 44 3.11 -1.99 -11.27
N ALA A 45 2.73 -2.54 -10.11
CA ALA A 45 2.60 -3.99 -9.95
C ALA A 45 1.53 -4.57 -10.88
N GLU A 46 1.77 -5.78 -11.40
CA GLU A 46 0.86 -6.53 -12.28
C GLU A 46 -0.60 -6.53 -11.80
N ALA A 47 -0.80 -6.83 -10.50
CA ALA A 47 -2.14 -6.89 -9.92
C ALA A 47 -2.85 -5.52 -9.91
N THR A 48 -2.11 -4.43 -9.76
CA THR A 48 -2.62 -3.06 -9.81
C THR A 48 -3.07 -2.71 -11.22
N VAL A 49 -2.22 -3.01 -12.22
CA VAL A 49 -2.54 -2.76 -13.63
C VAL A 49 -3.75 -3.59 -14.08
N ALA A 50 -3.78 -4.88 -13.75
CA ALA A 50 -4.89 -5.76 -14.11
C ALA A 50 -6.24 -5.26 -13.55
N LYS A 51 -6.26 -4.83 -12.28
CA LYS A 51 -7.46 -4.27 -11.65
C LYS A 51 -7.87 -2.91 -12.23
N ALA A 52 -6.90 -2.05 -12.54
CA ALA A 52 -7.18 -0.76 -13.17
C ALA A 52 -7.79 -0.94 -14.57
N VAL A 53 -7.30 -1.90 -15.36
CA VAL A 53 -7.89 -2.27 -16.65
C VAL A 53 -9.33 -2.77 -16.46
N GLU A 54 -9.56 -3.64 -15.49
CA GLU A 54 -10.90 -4.16 -15.20
C GLU A 54 -11.87 -3.04 -14.80
N GLU A 55 -11.43 -2.09 -13.97
CA GLU A 55 -12.22 -0.94 -13.56
C GLU A 55 -12.50 0.00 -14.74
N TYR A 56 -11.51 0.27 -15.61
CA TYR A 56 -11.67 1.07 -16.80
C TYR A 56 -12.74 0.49 -17.73
N MET A 57 -12.69 -0.82 -17.98
CA MET A 57 -13.64 -1.50 -18.85
C MET A 57 -15.04 -1.62 -18.21
N SER A 58 -15.09 -1.83 -16.90
CA SER A 58 -16.35 -1.87 -16.14
C SER A 58 -17.09 -0.53 -16.19
N LYS A 59 -16.37 0.60 -16.08
CA LYS A 59 -16.94 1.95 -16.25
C LYS A 59 -17.54 2.18 -17.65
N LYS A 60 -17.07 1.42 -18.64
CA LYS A 60 -17.65 1.41 -20.01
C LYS A 60 -18.78 0.38 -20.17
N GLY A 61 -19.17 -0.29 -19.10
CA GLY A 61 -20.25 -1.29 -19.11
C GLY A 61 -19.87 -2.65 -19.70
N ILE A 62 -18.56 -2.91 -19.90
CA ILE A 62 -18.07 -4.14 -20.53
C ILE A 62 -17.50 -5.05 -19.44
N ARG A 63 -18.02 -6.28 -19.37
CA ARG A 63 -17.57 -7.31 -18.42
C ARG A 63 -16.44 -8.15 -19.02
N SER A 64 -15.52 -8.57 -18.18
CA SER A 64 -14.45 -9.49 -18.56
C SER A 64 -14.93 -10.93 -18.60
N ALA A 65 -14.30 -11.71 -19.48
CA ALA A 65 -14.30 -13.16 -19.45
C ALA A 65 -12.84 -13.63 -19.37
N ASP A 66 -12.59 -14.73 -18.66
CA ASP A 66 -11.26 -15.30 -18.56
C ASP A 66 -10.95 -16.19 -19.77
N SER A 67 -9.79 -16.00 -20.38
CA SER A 67 -9.24 -16.86 -21.42
C SER A 67 -7.75 -17.16 -21.12
N ARG A 68 -7.51 -18.17 -20.30
CA ARG A 68 -6.17 -18.49 -19.78
C ARG A 68 -5.50 -17.29 -19.10
N ASP A 69 -4.37 -16.83 -19.65
CA ASP A 69 -3.60 -15.70 -19.10
C ASP A 69 -4.14 -14.34 -19.54
N PHE A 70 -5.24 -14.31 -20.32
CA PHE A 70 -5.85 -13.09 -20.83
C PHE A 70 -7.22 -12.84 -20.22
N LYS A 71 -7.51 -11.57 -19.96
CA LYS A 71 -8.85 -11.05 -19.71
C LYS A 71 -9.44 -10.57 -21.04
N VAL A 72 -10.61 -11.09 -21.41
CA VAL A 72 -11.27 -10.78 -22.69
C VAL A 72 -12.46 -9.88 -22.45
N TYR A 73 -12.50 -8.77 -23.18
CA TYR A 73 -13.60 -7.80 -23.19
C TYR A 73 -14.20 -7.74 -24.58
N ARG A 74 -15.44 -8.15 -24.72
CA ARG A 74 -16.08 -8.31 -26.03
C ARG A 74 -16.90 -7.09 -26.44
N GLY A 75 -16.89 -6.80 -27.73
CA GLY A 75 -17.77 -5.78 -28.33
C GLY A 75 -17.33 -4.34 -28.04
N TYR A 76 -16.05 -4.08 -27.80
CA TYR A 76 -15.51 -2.74 -27.61
C TYR A 76 -15.36 -2.02 -28.95
N LYS A 77 -15.80 -0.75 -29.04
CA LYS A 77 -15.56 0.11 -30.21
C LYS A 77 -14.22 0.82 -30.07
N ILE A 78 -13.22 0.37 -30.81
CA ILE A 78 -11.94 1.09 -30.92
C ILE A 78 -12.12 2.29 -31.86
N ARG A 79 -11.51 3.42 -31.49
CA ARG A 79 -11.48 4.65 -32.31
C ARG A 79 -10.53 4.56 -33.51
N SER A 80 -10.44 3.47 -34.18
CA SER A 80 -9.61 3.31 -35.38
C SER A 80 -10.51 3.19 -36.62
N GLY A 81 -10.83 4.29 -37.25
CA GLY A 81 -11.35 4.41 -38.63
C GLY A 81 -12.40 3.42 -39.17
N ASN A 82 -12.53 2.26 -38.56
CA ASN A 82 -13.46 1.18 -38.89
C ASN A 82 -14.46 0.99 -37.74
N ASP A 83 -15.73 1.24 -38.05
CA ASP A 83 -16.86 1.22 -37.11
C ASP A 83 -17.24 -0.22 -36.63
N HIS A 84 -16.26 -1.08 -36.43
CA HIS A 84 -16.48 -2.47 -36.03
C HIS A 84 -16.26 -2.68 -34.56
N ASN A 85 -17.14 -3.47 -33.92
CA ASN A 85 -16.92 -3.96 -32.56
C ASN A 85 -15.76 -4.93 -32.56
N SER A 86 -14.87 -4.77 -31.60
CA SER A 86 -13.67 -5.60 -31.44
C SER A 86 -13.69 -6.33 -30.09
N ASP A 87 -13.08 -7.49 -30.05
CA ASP A 87 -12.79 -8.22 -28.84
C ASP A 87 -11.36 -7.89 -28.39
N LEU A 88 -11.21 -7.44 -27.15
CA LEU A 88 -9.95 -7.01 -26.57
C LEU A 88 -9.43 -8.08 -25.63
N TYR A 89 -8.18 -8.52 -25.83
CA TYR A 89 -7.51 -9.50 -25.00
C TYR A 89 -6.36 -8.82 -24.27
N PHE A 90 -6.52 -8.56 -22.98
CA PHE A 90 -5.51 -7.97 -22.14
C PHE A 90 -4.75 -9.02 -21.36
N LYS A 91 -3.43 -8.92 -21.32
CA LYS A 91 -2.55 -9.67 -20.45
C LYS A 91 -1.63 -8.71 -19.72
N ALA A 92 -1.66 -8.73 -18.41
CA ALA A 92 -0.70 -8.05 -17.57
C ALA A 92 0.35 -9.07 -17.09
N GLU A 93 1.62 -8.73 -17.20
CA GLU A 93 2.72 -9.62 -16.84
C GLU A 93 3.86 -8.82 -16.20
N ARG A 94 4.50 -9.37 -15.18
CA ARG A 94 5.69 -8.74 -14.59
C ARG A 94 6.81 -8.70 -15.61
N LYS A 95 7.49 -7.57 -15.72
CA LYS A 95 8.64 -7.42 -16.61
C LYS A 95 9.72 -8.46 -16.30
N SER A 96 10.01 -8.70 -15.03
CA SER A 96 10.95 -9.73 -14.60
C SER A 96 10.69 -10.18 -13.16
N ARG A 97 11.36 -11.27 -12.73
CA ARG A 97 11.30 -11.72 -11.32
C ARG A 97 11.87 -10.69 -10.33
N ARG A 98 12.76 -9.80 -10.77
CA ARG A 98 13.41 -8.76 -9.95
C ARG A 98 12.55 -7.50 -9.90
N ASP A 99 11.91 -7.15 -11.01
CA ASP A 99 11.12 -5.91 -11.16
C ASP A 99 9.65 -6.17 -10.85
N LYS A 100 9.36 -6.32 -9.54
CA LYS A 100 7.98 -6.61 -9.07
C LYS A 100 7.01 -5.45 -9.28
N ASP A 101 7.55 -4.24 -9.39
CA ASP A 101 6.82 -2.99 -9.50
C ASP A 101 6.76 -2.46 -10.94
N ILE A 102 7.17 -3.29 -11.92
CA ILE A 102 7.04 -2.97 -13.33
C ILE A 102 6.22 -4.08 -14.01
N CYS A 103 5.16 -3.65 -14.68
CA CYS A 103 4.27 -4.51 -15.43
C CYS A 103 4.34 -4.20 -16.93
N THR A 104 4.38 -5.21 -17.75
CA THR A 104 4.13 -5.10 -19.19
C THR A 104 2.68 -5.49 -19.46
N LEU A 105 1.92 -4.56 -20.03
CA LEU A 105 0.53 -4.78 -20.43
C LEU A 105 0.48 -5.00 -21.94
N TYR A 106 -0.09 -6.12 -22.33
CA TYR A 106 -0.29 -6.53 -23.72
C TYR A 106 -1.75 -6.40 -24.07
N LEU A 107 -2.04 -5.92 -25.27
CA LEU A 107 -3.39 -5.85 -25.85
C LEU A 107 -3.40 -6.46 -27.24
N ILE A 108 -4.13 -7.56 -27.39
CA ILE A 108 -4.48 -8.11 -28.71
C ILE A 108 -5.89 -7.62 -29.03
N VAL A 109 -6.09 -7.14 -30.25
CA VAL A 109 -7.39 -6.73 -30.76
C VAL A 109 -7.83 -7.69 -31.86
N ALA A 110 -9.02 -8.26 -31.72
CA ALA A 110 -9.63 -9.12 -32.72
C ALA A 110 -10.99 -8.57 -33.13
N ARG A 111 -11.46 -8.87 -34.34
CA ARG A 111 -12.83 -8.58 -34.72
C ARG A 111 -13.79 -9.44 -33.90
N ASN A 112 -14.97 -8.91 -33.62
CA ASN A 112 -15.96 -9.64 -32.84
C ASN A 112 -16.27 -11.00 -33.51
N GLY A 113 -16.07 -12.11 -32.73
CA GLY A 113 -16.27 -13.47 -33.22
C GLY A 113 -15.13 -14.06 -34.05
N GLU A 114 -14.02 -13.33 -34.24
CA GLU A 114 -12.84 -13.85 -34.93
C GLU A 114 -12.01 -14.74 -34.02
N ASP A 115 -11.56 -15.90 -34.52
CA ASP A 115 -10.60 -16.72 -33.81
C ASP A 115 -9.20 -16.12 -33.92
N VAL A 116 -8.71 -15.53 -32.81
CA VAL A 116 -7.37 -14.92 -32.71
C VAL A 116 -6.27 -15.90 -33.14
N LYS A 117 -6.46 -17.19 -32.92
CA LYS A 117 -5.48 -18.24 -33.24
C LYS A 117 -5.35 -18.45 -34.78
N ALA A 118 -6.40 -18.22 -35.52
CA ALA A 118 -6.45 -18.44 -36.97
C ALA A 118 -5.93 -17.24 -37.77
N ARG A 119 -5.52 -16.14 -37.11
CA ARG A 119 -5.08 -14.90 -37.79
C ARG A 119 -3.69 -15.07 -38.43
N THR A 120 -3.56 -14.56 -39.63
CA THR A 120 -2.27 -14.34 -40.30
C THR A 120 -1.73 -12.94 -39.96
N SER A 121 -0.42 -12.79 -39.91
CA SER A 121 0.28 -11.56 -39.51
C SER A 121 -0.11 -10.32 -40.33
N ASP A 122 -0.59 -10.49 -41.55
CA ASP A 122 -0.95 -9.35 -42.45
C ASP A 122 -2.34 -8.77 -42.18
N ALA A 123 -3.26 -9.56 -41.63
CA ALA A 123 -4.61 -9.09 -41.27
C ALA A 123 -4.66 -8.17 -40.05
N SER A 124 -3.56 -8.07 -39.33
CA SER A 124 -3.48 -7.46 -38.01
C SER A 124 -2.97 -6.02 -38.01
N LYS A 125 -2.29 -5.56 -39.06
CA LYS A 125 -1.61 -4.25 -39.07
C LYS A 125 -2.58 -3.07 -38.88
N GLY A 126 -3.78 -3.14 -39.43
CA GLY A 126 -4.76 -2.05 -39.32
C GLY A 126 -5.54 -2.00 -37.99
N SER A 127 -5.33 -2.99 -37.08
CA SER A 127 -5.97 -3.02 -35.75
C SER A 127 -5.05 -2.56 -34.64
N LEU A 128 -3.74 -2.40 -34.89
CA LEU A 128 -2.76 -2.03 -33.88
C LEU A 128 -2.72 -0.54 -33.58
N ASP A 129 -2.95 0.34 -34.57
CA ASP A 129 -2.95 1.79 -34.35
C ASP A 129 -3.96 2.20 -33.27
N GLY A 130 -5.19 1.71 -33.34
CA GLY A 130 -6.19 1.97 -32.32
C GLY A 130 -5.95 1.24 -31.00
N ALA A 131 -5.15 0.17 -31.00
CA ALA A 131 -4.76 -0.55 -29.81
C ALA A 131 -3.70 0.20 -29.00
N THR A 132 -2.70 0.79 -29.66
CA THR A 132 -1.70 1.65 -29.01
C THR A 132 -2.34 2.89 -28.42
N ASP A 133 -3.21 3.56 -29.18
CA ASP A 133 -3.95 4.73 -28.69
C ASP A 133 -4.82 4.37 -27.46
N LEU A 134 -5.48 3.21 -27.47
CA LEU A 134 -6.27 2.76 -26.33
C LEU A 134 -5.42 2.52 -25.09
N LEU A 135 -4.22 1.91 -25.24
CA LEU A 135 -3.31 1.73 -24.11
C LEU A 135 -2.81 3.07 -23.57
N ASP A 136 -2.45 4.01 -24.44
CA ASP A 136 -2.05 5.36 -24.05
C ASP A 136 -3.19 6.10 -23.33
N ASP A 137 -4.42 6.01 -23.83
CA ASP A 137 -5.63 6.58 -23.21
C ASP A 137 -5.93 5.96 -21.81
N MET A 138 -5.46 4.75 -21.54
CA MET A 138 -5.67 4.09 -20.25
C MET A 138 -4.65 4.50 -19.20
N VAL A 139 -3.48 5.02 -19.58
CA VAL A 139 -2.41 5.39 -18.66
C VAL A 139 -2.90 6.29 -17.52
N PRO A 140 -3.60 7.42 -17.76
CA PRO A 140 -4.07 8.28 -16.67
C PRO A 140 -5.03 7.57 -15.70
N THR A 141 -5.82 6.62 -16.18
CA THR A 141 -6.73 5.85 -15.33
C THR A 141 -5.96 4.86 -14.45
N ILE A 142 -4.93 4.21 -15.00
CA ILE A 142 -4.07 3.29 -14.25
C ILE A 142 -3.28 4.06 -13.18
N GLU A 143 -2.76 5.24 -13.51
CA GLU A 143 -2.08 6.14 -12.58
C GLU A 143 -3.01 6.55 -11.42
N ALA A 144 -4.20 7.03 -11.75
CA ALA A 144 -5.19 7.43 -10.75
C ALA A 144 -5.56 6.25 -9.82
N TYR A 145 -5.79 5.06 -10.39
CA TYR A 145 -6.08 3.86 -9.61
C TYR A 145 -4.93 3.48 -8.66
N SER A 146 -3.69 3.54 -9.16
CA SER A 146 -2.50 3.27 -8.34
C SER A 146 -2.36 4.27 -7.20
N LEU A 147 -2.62 5.56 -7.46
CA LEU A 147 -2.58 6.62 -6.45
C LEU A 147 -3.65 6.39 -5.37
N GLU A 148 -4.88 6.04 -5.75
CA GLU A 148 -5.95 5.74 -4.80
C GLU A 148 -5.61 4.56 -3.88
N LEU A 149 -4.94 3.52 -4.40
CA LEU A 149 -4.45 2.42 -3.57
C LEU A 149 -3.40 2.89 -2.57
N GLN A 150 -2.44 3.72 -3.01
CA GLN A 150 -1.41 4.26 -2.12
C GLN A 150 -2.01 5.17 -1.03
N ILE A 151 -2.99 6.00 -1.38
CA ILE A 151 -3.72 6.84 -0.43
C ILE A 151 -4.39 5.96 0.62
N LYS A 152 -5.12 4.94 0.21
CA LYS A 152 -5.81 4.02 1.11
C LYS A 152 -4.84 3.31 2.07
N ASP A 153 -3.73 2.79 1.54
CA ASP A 153 -2.71 2.13 2.37
C ASP A 153 -2.10 3.11 3.39
N GLN A 154 -1.86 4.34 2.97
CA GLN A 154 -1.33 5.39 3.84
C GLN A 154 -2.35 5.81 4.92
N GLU A 155 -3.63 5.91 4.58
CA GLU A 155 -4.70 6.18 5.55
C GLU A 155 -4.79 5.08 6.62
N GLU A 156 -4.68 3.81 6.23
CA GLU A 156 -4.64 2.69 7.17
C GLU A 156 -3.42 2.76 8.10
N LEU A 157 -2.24 3.14 7.57
CA LEU A 157 -1.04 3.34 8.39
C LEU A 157 -1.20 4.51 9.36
N VAL A 158 -1.76 5.63 8.92
CA VAL A 158 -2.06 6.78 9.79
C VAL A 158 -3.00 6.37 10.92
N LYS A 159 -4.10 5.69 10.60
CA LYS A 159 -5.06 5.19 11.60
C LYS A 159 -4.41 4.25 12.61
N LYS A 160 -3.56 3.35 12.15
CA LYS A 160 -2.81 2.43 13.03
C LYS A 160 -1.85 3.16 13.96
N ASN A 161 -1.13 4.16 13.43
CA ASN A 161 -0.18 4.95 14.21
C ASN A 161 -0.91 5.87 15.21
N GLN A 162 -2.04 6.46 14.82
CA GLN A 162 -2.86 7.25 15.73
C GLN A 162 -3.33 6.41 16.92
N LYS A 163 -3.83 5.20 16.68
CA LYS A 163 -4.22 4.30 17.77
C LYS A 163 -3.06 3.96 18.71
N LYS A 164 -1.84 3.76 18.18
CA LYS A 164 -0.66 3.54 19.02
C LYS A 164 -0.34 4.78 19.88
N TYR A 165 -0.41 5.95 19.28
CA TYR A 165 -0.19 7.21 19.99
C TYR A 165 -1.19 7.39 21.14
N ASP A 166 -2.49 7.18 20.87
CA ASP A 166 -3.54 7.30 21.88
C ASP A 166 -3.33 6.34 23.05
N ASN A 167 -2.91 5.10 22.79
CA ASN A 167 -2.56 4.14 23.84
C ASN A 167 -1.37 4.63 24.68
N LEU A 168 -0.31 5.16 24.06
CA LEU A 168 0.84 5.70 24.79
C LEU A 168 0.46 6.92 25.65
N VAL A 169 -0.44 7.77 25.17
CA VAL A 169 -0.98 8.88 25.96
C VAL A 169 -1.73 8.35 27.18
N GLN A 170 -2.59 7.33 26.99
CA GLN A 170 -3.31 6.70 28.09
C GLN A 170 -2.35 6.07 29.11
N ASP A 171 -1.35 5.32 28.66
CA ASP A 171 -0.32 4.74 29.51
C ASP A 171 0.41 5.82 30.34
N SER A 172 0.73 6.96 29.73
CA SER A 172 1.36 8.09 30.41
C SER A 172 0.49 8.65 31.54
N VAL A 173 -0.83 8.77 31.30
CA VAL A 173 -1.81 9.19 32.32
C VAL A 173 -1.84 8.19 33.48
N ASP A 174 -1.86 6.91 33.16
CA ASP A 174 -1.92 5.84 34.18
C ASP A 174 -0.61 5.73 34.98
N TYR A 175 0.55 5.92 34.35
CA TYR A 175 1.81 6.03 35.06
C TYR A 175 1.84 7.24 35.99
N THR A 176 1.33 8.39 35.57
CA THR A 176 1.26 9.58 36.42
C THR A 176 0.41 9.32 37.66
N LYS A 177 -0.74 8.65 37.53
CA LYS A 177 -1.56 8.24 38.69
C LYS A 177 -0.83 7.28 39.62
N LYS A 178 -0.11 6.29 39.05
CA LYS A 178 0.68 5.33 39.85
C LYS A 178 1.82 6.01 40.58
N ILE A 179 2.52 6.96 39.96
CA ILE A 179 3.57 7.74 40.59
C ILE A 179 3.02 8.50 41.81
N LYS A 180 1.89 9.19 41.64
CA LYS A 180 1.24 9.90 42.76
C LYS A 180 0.90 8.97 43.91
N ALA A 181 0.27 7.83 43.62
CA ALA A 181 -0.09 6.85 44.66
C ALA A 181 1.14 6.27 45.40
N LEU A 182 2.26 6.10 44.67
CA LEU A 182 3.52 5.67 45.29
C LEU A 182 4.14 6.77 46.13
N GLN A 183 4.07 8.03 45.74
CA GLN A 183 4.50 9.19 46.51
C GLN A 183 3.73 9.28 47.83
N ASP A 184 2.40 9.17 47.79
CA ASP A 184 1.53 9.18 48.96
C ASP A 184 1.91 8.05 49.95
N LYS A 185 2.18 6.84 49.41
CA LYS A 185 2.67 5.71 50.25
C LYS A 185 4.02 5.95 50.83
N MET A 186 4.95 6.56 50.11
CA MET A 186 6.28 6.91 50.64
C MET A 186 6.18 7.94 51.76
N ASP A 187 5.31 8.94 51.61
CA ASP A 187 5.10 9.95 52.65
C ASP A 187 4.47 9.34 53.91
N GLN A 188 3.52 8.41 53.75
CA GLN A 188 2.97 7.66 54.88
C GLN A 188 4.03 6.79 55.56
N ASN A 189 4.81 6.04 54.80
CA ASN A 189 5.90 5.22 55.33
C ASN A 189 6.92 6.03 56.11
N ARG A 190 7.25 7.26 55.64
CA ARG A 190 8.15 8.17 56.35
C ARG A 190 7.57 8.53 57.73
N LYS A 191 6.28 8.91 57.80
CA LYS A 191 5.60 9.25 59.05
C LYS A 191 5.59 8.05 60.02
N ASP A 192 5.26 6.87 59.51
CA ASP A 192 5.22 5.65 60.34
C ASP A 192 6.61 5.30 60.89
N ARG A 193 7.67 5.45 60.06
CA ARG A 193 9.06 5.22 60.49
C ARG A 193 9.47 6.23 61.55
N ASP A 194 9.17 7.51 61.41
CA ASP A 194 9.54 8.52 62.39
C ASP A 194 8.79 8.32 63.72
N ALA A 195 7.53 7.88 63.65
CA ALA A 195 6.75 7.50 64.84
C ALA A 195 7.40 6.25 65.55
N GLN A 196 7.79 5.23 64.74
CA GLN A 196 8.41 4.04 65.26
C GLN A 196 9.80 4.32 65.85
N ASP A 197 10.60 5.21 65.27
CA ASP A 197 11.87 5.66 65.82
C ASP A 197 11.69 6.32 67.19
N THR A 198 10.70 7.20 67.32
CA THR A 198 10.34 7.87 68.55
C THR A 198 9.94 6.86 69.65
N GLU A 199 9.09 5.88 69.30
CA GLU A 199 8.67 4.85 70.25
C GLU A 199 9.84 3.93 70.63
N THR A 200 10.72 3.59 69.68
CA THR A 200 11.93 2.78 69.96
C THR A 200 12.86 3.49 70.91
N LYS A 201 13.11 4.78 70.80
CA LYS A 201 13.91 5.57 71.78
C LYS A 201 13.28 5.54 73.15
N LYS A 202 11.98 5.79 73.25
CA LYS A 202 11.25 5.75 74.52
C LYS A 202 11.39 4.36 75.20
N GLN A 203 11.24 3.29 74.45
CA GLN A 203 11.40 1.91 74.99
C GLN A 203 12.83 1.63 75.37
N SER A 204 13.86 2.16 74.68
CA SER A 204 15.24 2.09 75.02
C SER A 204 15.54 2.77 76.39
N ASP A 205 15.01 4.01 76.53
CA ASP A 205 15.20 4.74 77.82
C ASP A 205 14.55 3.99 78.97
N ILE A 206 13.36 3.42 78.79
CA ILE A 206 12.74 2.57 79.82
C ILE A 206 13.59 1.35 80.10
N LEU A 207 14.16 0.69 79.14
CA LEU A 207 15.03 -0.46 79.29
C LEU A 207 16.30 -0.10 80.10
N ASP A 208 16.91 1.04 79.83
CA ASP A 208 18.11 1.49 80.56
C ASP A 208 17.80 1.82 82.00
N VAL A 209 16.65 2.44 82.30
CA VAL A 209 16.17 2.64 83.65
C VAL A 209 15.96 1.30 84.38
N LEU A 210 15.38 0.30 83.74
CA LEU A 210 15.17 -1.03 84.34
C LEU A 210 16.49 -1.79 84.58
N ARG A 211 17.45 -1.66 83.65
CA ARG A 211 18.79 -2.22 83.79
C ARG A 211 19.52 -1.62 84.96
N GLY A 212 19.43 -0.30 85.19
CA GLY A 212 20.03 0.39 86.32
C GLY A 212 19.45 -0.03 87.69
N LYS A 213 18.23 -0.58 87.73
CA LYS A 213 17.61 -1.13 88.94
C LYS A 213 18.04 -2.57 89.31
N ARG A 214 18.77 -3.25 88.41
CA ARG A 214 19.36 -4.56 88.73
C ARG A 214 20.38 -4.38 89.86
N LYS A 215 20.07 -4.87 91.05
CA LYS A 215 21.06 -5.00 92.09
C LYS A 215 22.06 -6.13 91.73
N PRO A 216 23.36 -5.98 92.02
CA PRO A 216 24.31 -7.03 91.78
C PRO A 216 23.99 -8.27 92.62
#